data_607140b1e2ca5c0338bd09a151ff04d2
#
_entry.id   607140b1e2ca5c0338bd09a151ff04d2
#
_cell.length_a   1.000
_cell.length_b   1.000
_cell.length_c   1.000
_cell.angle_alpha   90.00
_cell.angle_beta   90.00
_cell.angle_gamma   90.00
#
_symmetry.space_group_name_H-M   'P 1'
#
loop_
_entity.id
_entity.type
_entity.pdbx_description
1 polymer ?
#
loop_
_entity_poly.entity_id
_entity_poly.type
_entity_poly.pdbx_seq_one_letter_code
_entity_poly.pdbx_strand_id
1 'polypeptide(L)'
;LSDEQTEKITSQFKDNNWKKLDTSIIQNGIRIKYKDTNDSDAEWTIPFTELFAYMNENMIPETEKENYTQYLAAVKEKLGKKRIALSFDDGPRPETTPRVLEILKKYNAHATFYIVGSHVEGNESIIKQIVAEGHELGNHSYSHPLLPKKSADEVYKEVHNTSDLIAKASGGLRPMSLRPPYGGFDKMVAEQAGIAIVNWSIDSLDWKYRDAAKTIEHIKENAHNGGILLMHDIHEESVEALPTIIEYLQAEGYELVTVDELMAGQPLKPNHAYFNRVDIQKID
;
A
#
# COMPACT_ATOMS: atom_id res chain seq x y z
N LEU A 1 -17.45 -14.36 9.38
CA LEU A 1 -16.49 -13.32 9.02
C LEU A 1 -16.66 -12.15 9.98
N SER A 2 -15.57 -11.53 10.45
CA SER A 2 -15.65 -10.27 11.18
C SER A 2 -16.18 -9.18 10.22
N ASP A 3 -16.74 -8.09 10.78
CA ASP A 3 -17.19 -6.96 9.94
C ASP A 3 -16.06 -6.45 9.05
N GLU A 4 -14.82 -6.48 9.54
CA GLU A 4 -13.59 -6.11 8.84
C GLU A 4 -13.26 -7.05 7.66
N GLN A 5 -13.46 -8.34 7.82
CA GLN A 5 -13.27 -9.35 6.73
C GLN A 5 -14.34 -9.19 5.66
N THR A 6 -15.57 -8.91 6.09
CA THR A 6 -16.68 -8.61 5.19
C THR A 6 -16.40 -7.33 4.41
N GLU A 7 -15.83 -6.31 5.07
CA GLU A 7 -15.53 -5.02 4.46
C GLU A 7 -14.38 -5.09 3.45
N LYS A 8 -13.32 -5.87 3.71
CA LYS A 8 -12.25 -6.11 2.72
C LYS A 8 -12.77 -6.89 1.51
N ILE A 9 -13.56 -7.93 1.73
CA ILE A 9 -14.18 -8.70 0.65
C ILE A 9 -15.13 -7.79 -0.15
N THR A 10 -15.96 -7.00 0.52
CA THR A 10 -16.90 -6.10 -0.14
C THR A 10 -16.26 -4.88 -0.78
N SER A 11 -15.14 -4.36 -0.25
CA SER A 11 -14.45 -3.21 -0.84
C SER A 11 -13.87 -3.51 -2.22
N GLN A 12 -13.40 -4.73 -2.44
CA GLN A 12 -12.98 -5.19 -3.78
C GLN A 12 -14.14 -5.32 -4.76
N PHE A 13 -15.39 -5.23 -4.28
CA PHE A 13 -16.59 -5.46 -5.07
C PHE A 13 -17.58 -4.29 -5.10
N LYS A 14 -17.27 -3.15 -4.48
CA LYS A 14 -18.18 -1.99 -4.35
C LYS A 14 -18.73 -1.44 -5.67
N ASP A 15 -18.02 -1.62 -6.77
CA ASP A 15 -18.40 -1.03 -8.06
C ASP A 15 -19.25 -1.94 -8.95
N ASN A 16 -19.44 -3.18 -8.55
CA ASN A 16 -20.32 -4.10 -9.26
C ASN A 16 -21.64 -4.19 -8.51
N ASN A 17 -22.74 -3.97 -9.16
CA ASN A 17 -24.13 -3.94 -8.65
C ASN A 17 -24.57 -5.30 -8.03
N TRP A 18 -23.91 -5.70 -6.93
CA TRP A 18 -24.02 -7.01 -6.27
C TRP A 18 -25.32 -7.13 -5.49
N LYS A 19 -26.36 -7.60 -6.14
CA LYS A 19 -27.69 -7.76 -5.51
C LYS A 19 -27.78 -8.95 -4.55
N LYS A 20 -26.87 -9.93 -4.65
CA LYS A 20 -26.76 -11.10 -3.74
C LYS A 20 -25.38 -11.75 -3.88
N LEU A 21 -24.62 -11.75 -2.79
CA LEU A 21 -23.45 -12.61 -2.63
C LEU A 21 -23.90 -13.87 -1.88
N ASP A 22 -23.64 -15.03 -2.45
CA ASP A 22 -23.73 -16.30 -1.74
C ASP A 22 -22.32 -16.73 -1.34
N THR A 23 -22.05 -16.77 -0.03
CA THR A 23 -20.73 -17.10 0.50
C THR A 23 -20.78 -18.44 1.20
N SER A 24 -19.82 -19.30 0.93
CA SER A 24 -19.67 -20.61 1.58
C SER A 24 -18.23 -20.90 1.94
N ILE A 25 -18.01 -21.48 3.12
CA ILE A 25 -16.71 -22.02 3.51
C ILE A 25 -16.54 -23.34 2.79
N ILE A 26 -15.44 -23.49 2.08
CA ILE A 26 -15.02 -24.70 1.40
C ILE A 26 -13.73 -25.24 2.03
N GLN A 27 -13.25 -26.39 1.60
CA GLN A 27 -12.13 -27.09 2.23
C GLN A 27 -10.87 -26.22 2.39
N ASN A 28 -10.58 -25.35 1.41
CA ASN A 28 -9.32 -24.57 1.34
C ASN A 28 -9.52 -23.06 1.23
N GLY A 29 -10.72 -22.52 1.51
CA GLY A 29 -10.97 -21.09 1.39
C GLY A 29 -12.43 -20.70 1.56
N ILE A 30 -12.74 -19.49 1.13
CA ILE A 30 -14.09 -18.94 1.05
C ILE A 30 -14.46 -18.84 -0.43
N ARG A 31 -15.55 -19.50 -0.79
CA ARG A 31 -16.15 -19.38 -2.12
C ARG A 31 -17.21 -18.30 -2.10
N ILE A 32 -17.15 -17.40 -3.08
CA ILE A 32 -18.10 -16.32 -3.29
C ILE A 32 -18.75 -16.55 -4.66
N LYS A 33 -20.07 -16.75 -4.68
CA LYS A 33 -20.85 -16.81 -5.93
C LYS A 33 -21.55 -15.49 -6.13
N TYR A 34 -21.58 -15.04 -7.36
CA TYR A 34 -22.13 -13.73 -7.71
C TYR A 34 -22.64 -13.68 -9.15
N LYS A 35 -23.38 -12.61 -9.47
CA LYS A 35 -23.70 -12.26 -10.84
C LYS A 35 -22.69 -11.24 -11.34
N ASP A 36 -22.09 -11.50 -12.50
CA ASP A 36 -21.20 -10.55 -13.16
C ASP A 36 -21.99 -9.38 -13.80
N THR A 37 -21.28 -8.47 -14.42
CA THR A 37 -21.88 -7.29 -15.09
C THR A 37 -22.83 -7.65 -16.24
N ASN A 38 -22.78 -8.88 -16.74
CA ASN A 38 -23.64 -9.40 -17.80
C ASN A 38 -24.78 -10.28 -17.27
N ASP A 39 -25.03 -10.26 -15.95
CA ASP A 39 -26.00 -11.11 -15.23
C ASP A 39 -25.71 -12.62 -15.35
N SER A 40 -24.47 -12.97 -15.66
CA SER A 40 -24.01 -14.36 -15.71
C SER A 40 -23.52 -14.82 -14.34
N ASP A 41 -23.74 -16.13 -14.03
CA ASP A 41 -23.22 -16.70 -12.78
C ASP A 41 -21.70 -16.77 -12.83
N ALA A 42 -21.05 -16.21 -11.81
CA ALA A 42 -19.61 -16.22 -11.62
C ALA A 42 -19.27 -16.73 -10.21
N GLU A 43 -18.07 -17.24 -10.05
CA GLU A 43 -17.56 -17.76 -8.78
C GLU A 43 -16.13 -17.29 -8.55
N TRP A 44 -15.83 -16.88 -7.32
CA TRP A 44 -14.48 -16.58 -6.89
C TRP A 44 -14.17 -17.34 -5.60
N THR A 45 -12.96 -17.86 -5.49
CA THR A 45 -12.48 -18.53 -4.28
C THR A 45 -11.31 -17.77 -3.72
N ILE A 46 -11.39 -17.38 -2.45
CA ILE A 46 -10.30 -16.76 -1.68
C ILE A 46 -9.66 -17.86 -0.84
N PRO A 47 -8.41 -18.26 -1.08
CA PRO A 47 -7.72 -19.24 -0.27
C PRO A 47 -7.58 -18.76 1.20
N PHE A 48 -7.63 -19.68 2.17
CA PHE A 48 -7.39 -19.33 3.57
C PHE A 48 -6.01 -18.71 3.78
N THR A 49 -5.00 -19.09 3.02
CA THR A 49 -3.66 -18.52 3.09
C THR A 49 -3.62 -17.01 2.85
N GLU A 50 -4.54 -16.48 2.02
CA GLU A 50 -4.70 -15.05 1.78
C GLU A 50 -5.49 -14.35 2.89
N LEU A 51 -6.21 -15.11 3.71
CA LEU A 51 -7.09 -14.60 4.76
C LEU A 51 -6.47 -14.69 6.16
N PHE A 52 -5.37 -15.42 6.36
CA PHE A 52 -4.81 -15.69 7.69
C PHE A 52 -4.53 -14.41 8.50
N ALA A 53 -4.09 -13.34 7.86
CA ALA A 53 -3.86 -12.04 8.51
C ALA A 53 -5.12 -11.42 9.12
N TYR A 54 -6.30 -11.83 8.65
CA TYR A 54 -7.61 -11.29 9.02
C TYR A 54 -8.45 -12.25 9.86
N MET A 55 -8.00 -13.50 10.03
CA MET A 55 -8.76 -14.54 10.73
C MET A 55 -8.37 -14.62 12.21
N ASN A 56 -9.37 -14.83 13.05
CA ASN A 56 -9.12 -15.24 14.43
C ASN A 56 -8.67 -16.71 14.44
N GLU A 57 -7.71 -17.07 15.28
CA GLU A 57 -7.18 -18.44 15.41
C GLU A 57 -8.29 -19.49 15.57
N ASN A 58 -9.35 -19.18 16.32
CA ASN A 58 -10.49 -20.05 16.51
C ASN A 58 -11.34 -20.28 15.25
N MET A 59 -11.13 -19.49 14.21
CA MET A 59 -11.83 -19.62 12.93
C MET A 59 -11.03 -20.43 11.90
N ILE A 60 -9.80 -20.81 12.22
CA ILE A 60 -8.95 -21.59 11.33
C ILE A 60 -9.45 -23.04 11.30
N PRO A 61 -9.85 -23.58 10.13
CA PRO A 61 -10.23 -24.97 10.01
C PRO A 61 -9.10 -25.90 10.43
N GLU A 62 -9.42 -27.06 10.98
CA GLU A 62 -8.43 -28.03 11.45
C GLU A 62 -7.45 -28.43 10.32
N THR A 63 -7.96 -28.54 9.10
CA THR A 63 -7.17 -28.85 7.88
C THR A 63 -6.17 -27.77 7.50
N GLU A 64 -6.34 -26.54 8.00
CA GLU A 64 -5.50 -25.38 7.68
C GLU A 64 -4.58 -24.97 8.83
N LYS A 65 -4.66 -25.62 9.98
CA LYS A 65 -3.85 -25.26 11.17
C LYS A 65 -2.34 -25.34 10.93
N GLU A 66 -1.89 -26.29 10.14
CA GLU A 66 -0.47 -26.41 9.77
C GLU A 66 -0.03 -25.22 8.92
N ASN A 67 -0.79 -24.87 7.89
CA ASN A 67 -0.53 -23.71 7.04
C ASN A 67 -0.57 -22.40 7.83
N TYR A 68 -1.51 -22.28 8.77
CA TYR A 68 -1.59 -21.12 9.67
C TYR A 68 -0.38 -21.03 10.61
N THR A 69 0.09 -22.16 11.14
CA THR A 69 1.30 -22.21 11.97
C THR A 69 2.54 -21.79 11.20
N GLN A 70 2.68 -22.24 9.95
CA GLN A 70 3.75 -21.82 9.04
C GLN A 70 3.66 -20.31 8.73
N TYR A 71 2.46 -19.80 8.49
CA TYR A 71 2.22 -18.37 8.32
C TYR A 71 2.67 -17.56 9.54
N LEU A 72 2.28 -17.96 10.76
CA LEU A 72 2.69 -17.29 12.00
C LEU A 72 4.21 -17.33 12.21
N ALA A 73 4.85 -18.44 11.88
CA ALA A 73 6.31 -18.55 11.95
C ALA A 73 7.00 -17.60 10.97
N ALA A 74 6.50 -17.50 9.73
CA ALA A 74 7.01 -16.56 8.72
C ALA A 74 6.78 -15.09 9.14
N VAL A 75 5.62 -14.76 9.72
CA VAL A 75 5.35 -13.43 10.30
C VAL A 75 6.34 -13.12 11.41
N LYS A 76 6.56 -14.05 12.35
CA LYS A 76 7.52 -13.88 13.46
C LYS A 76 8.95 -13.66 12.95
N GLU A 77 9.38 -14.42 11.95
CA GLU A 77 10.68 -14.25 11.30
C GLU A 77 10.80 -12.85 10.68
N LYS A 78 9.80 -12.44 9.90
CA LYS A 78 9.75 -11.11 9.28
C LYS A 78 9.80 -9.98 10.31
N LEU A 79 9.08 -10.12 11.43
CA LEU A 79 9.09 -9.13 12.51
C LEU A 79 10.42 -9.07 13.28
N GLY A 80 11.21 -10.15 13.25
CA GLY A 80 12.55 -10.20 13.86
C GLY A 80 13.64 -9.50 13.05
N LYS A 81 13.40 -9.19 11.78
CA LYS A 81 14.36 -8.53 10.90
C LYS A 81 14.29 -7.01 11.03
N LYS A 82 15.44 -6.34 10.82
CA LYS A 82 15.46 -4.88 10.64
C LYS A 82 14.83 -4.53 9.29
N ARG A 83 13.79 -3.69 9.27
CA ARG A 83 13.06 -3.34 8.07
C ARG A 83 12.75 -1.86 8.00
N ILE A 84 12.81 -1.30 6.81
CA ILE A 84 12.30 0.02 6.47
C ILE A 84 11.38 -0.13 5.24
N ALA A 85 10.16 0.43 5.31
CA ALA A 85 9.36 0.59 4.11
C ALA A 85 9.86 1.79 3.33
N LEU A 86 10.34 1.52 2.12
CA LEU A 86 10.69 2.58 1.18
C LEU A 86 9.44 3.01 0.43
N SER A 87 9.17 4.30 0.35
CA SER A 87 7.99 4.80 -0.34
C SER A 87 8.26 6.08 -1.12
N PHE A 88 7.57 6.21 -2.26
CA PHE A 88 7.69 7.32 -3.18
C PHE A 88 6.34 7.96 -3.42
N ASP A 89 6.28 9.29 -3.35
CA ASP A 89 5.10 10.09 -3.60
C ASP A 89 5.20 10.84 -4.94
N ASP A 90 4.06 11.33 -5.41
CA ASP A 90 3.85 12.24 -6.55
C ASP A 90 3.98 11.62 -7.95
N GLY A 91 4.47 10.40 -8.08
CA GLY A 91 4.57 9.73 -9.38
C GLY A 91 3.22 9.22 -9.95
N PRO A 92 3.26 8.56 -11.12
CA PRO A 92 4.46 8.27 -11.89
C PRO A 92 4.90 9.46 -12.76
N ARG A 93 6.21 9.56 -12.98
CA ARG A 93 6.82 10.51 -13.91
C ARG A 93 7.69 9.77 -14.95
N PRO A 94 7.43 9.92 -16.24
CA PRO A 94 8.11 9.14 -17.29
C PRO A 94 9.63 9.27 -17.29
N GLU A 95 10.16 10.44 -16.89
CA GLU A 95 11.59 10.74 -16.91
C GLU A 95 12.35 10.10 -15.77
N THR A 96 11.69 9.85 -14.62
CA THR A 96 12.36 9.48 -13.36
C THR A 96 11.87 8.15 -12.78
N THR A 97 10.56 7.89 -12.73
CA THR A 97 10.01 6.66 -12.12
C THR A 97 10.59 5.37 -12.73
N PRO A 98 10.78 5.21 -14.06
CA PRO A 98 11.40 4.00 -14.60
C PRO A 98 12.83 3.79 -14.12
N ARG A 99 13.59 4.87 -13.92
CA ARG A 99 14.96 4.81 -13.39
C ARG A 99 14.99 4.41 -11.91
N VAL A 100 14.00 4.87 -11.12
CA VAL A 100 13.82 4.38 -9.73
C VAL A 100 13.57 2.88 -9.74
N LEU A 101 12.71 2.37 -10.62
CA LEU A 101 12.43 0.93 -10.74
C LEU A 101 13.67 0.12 -11.14
N GLU A 102 14.48 0.60 -12.09
CA GLU A 102 15.74 -0.03 -12.44
C GLU A 102 16.72 -0.13 -11.27
N ILE A 103 16.80 0.94 -10.46
CA ILE A 103 17.64 0.96 -9.25
C ILE A 103 17.11 -0.05 -8.22
N LEU A 104 15.82 -0.02 -7.90
CA LEU A 104 15.21 -0.96 -6.96
C LEU A 104 15.45 -2.42 -7.36
N LYS A 105 15.26 -2.73 -8.64
CA LYS A 105 15.53 -4.05 -9.20
C LYS A 105 17.00 -4.48 -9.04
N LYS A 106 17.94 -3.59 -9.33
CA LYS A 106 19.38 -3.85 -9.18
C LYS A 106 19.75 -4.26 -7.76
N TYR A 107 19.11 -3.65 -6.76
CA TYR A 107 19.41 -3.90 -5.34
C TYR A 107 18.45 -4.89 -4.68
N ASN A 108 17.55 -5.50 -5.43
CA ASN A 108 16.49 -6.40 -4.92
C ASN A 108 15.73 -5.77 -3.75
N ALA A 109 15.32 -4.51 -3.92
CA ALA A 109 14.58 -3.72 -2.95
C ALA A 109 13.13 -3.53 -3.43
N HIS A 110 12.18 -3.59 -2.49
CA HIS A 110 10.78 -3.29 -2.77
C HIS A 110 10.40 -1.92 -2.22
N ALA A 111 9.38 -1.32 -2.80
CA ALA A 111 8.87 -0.01 -2.39
C ALA A 111 7.37 0.11 -2.63
N THR A 112 6.75 1.09 -1.96
CA THR A 112 5.37 1.50 -2.20
C THR A 112 5.35 2.81 -2.98
N PHE A 113 4.59 2.87 -4.07
CA PHE A 113 4.42 4.07 -4.88
C PHE A 113 3.03 4.67 -4.64
N TYR A 114 2.98 5.86 -4.04
CA TYR A 114 1.75 6.62 -3.82
C TYR A 114 1.47 7.49 -5.05
N ILE A 115 0.52 7.04 -5.84
CA ILE A 115 0.25 7.54 -7.20
C ILE A 115 -0.70 8.72 -7.15
N VAL A 116 -0.35 9.81 -7.81
CA VAL A 116 -1.25 10.93 -8.10
C VAL A 116 -2.15 10.55 -9.28
N GLY A 117 -3.46 10.60 -9.09
CA GLY A 117 -4.43 10.10 -10.07
C GLY A 117 -4.35 10.80 -11.43
N SER A 118 -4.09 12.11 -11.46
CA SER A 118 -3.91 12.88 -12.71
C SER A 118 -2.66 12.48 -13.50
N HIS A 119 -1.73 11.73 -12.92
CA HIS A 119 -0.52 11.23 -13.58
C HIS A 119 -0.67 9.82 -14.15
N VAL A 120 -1.82 9.16 -13.96
CA VAL A 120 -2.03 7.78 -14.43
C VAL A 120 -2.22 7.73 -15.95
N GLU A 121 -3.05 8.63 -16.51
CA GLU A 121 -3.35 8.65 -17.93
C GLU A 121 -2.08 8.92 -18.76
N GLY A 122 -1.79 8.04 -19.70
CA GLY A 122 -0.57 8.05 -20.51
C GLY A 122 0.65 7.37 -19.84
N ASN A 123 0.55 6.97 -18.57
CA ASN A 123 1.62 6.32 -17.82
C ASN A 123 1.24 4.91 -17.34
N GLU A 124 0.21 4.28 -17.92
CA GLU A 124 -0.30 2.97 -17.50
C GLU A 124 0.76 1.85 -17.61
N SER A 125 1.72 2.01 -18.51
CA SER A 125 2.84 1.07 -18.64
C SER A 125 3.75 1.09 -17.42
N ILE A 126 3.97 2.27 -16.83
CA ILE A 126 4.77 2.42 -15.60
C ILE A 126 4.02 1.79 -14.41
N ILE A 127 2.71 2.03 -14.29
CA ILE A 127 1.89 1.39 -13.26
C ILE A 127 1.97 -0.15 -13.34
N LYS A 128 1.88 -0.70 -14.56
CA LYS A 128 2.04 -2.15 -14.78
C LYS A 128 3.42 -2.65 -14.41
N GLN A 129 4.47 -1.88 -14.71
CA GLN A 129 5.85 -2.22 -14.37
C GLN A 129 6.04 -2.24 -12.85
N ILE A 130 5.53 -1.24 -12.10
CA ILE A 130 5.56 -1.20 -10.64
C ILE A 130 5.01 -2.52 -10.06
N VAL A 131 3.85 -2.95 -10.53
CA VAL A 131 3.22 -4.21 -10.08
C VAL A 131 4.03 -5.43 -10.49
N ALA A 132 4.47 -5.49 -11.76
CA ALA A 132 5.20 -6.66 -12.30
C ALA A 132 6.56 -6.88 -11.62
N GLU A 133 7.15 -5.83 -11.05
CA GLU A 133 8.42 -5.89 -10.32
C GLU A 133 8.23 -6.07 -8.80
N GLY A 134 6.98 -6.32 -8.34
CA GLY A 134 6.70 -6.68 -6.94
C GLY A 134 6.57 -5.49 -5.99
N HIS A 135 6.37 -4.28 -6.53
CA HIS A 135 6.14 -3.09 -5.72
C HIS A 135 4.65 -2.89 -5.42
N GLU A 136 4.36 -2.14 -4.36
CA GLU A 136 3.00 -1.82 -3.92
C GLU A 136 2.53 -0.49 -4.52
N LEU A 137 1.23 -0.42 -4.83
CA LEU A 137 0.56 0.81 -5.26
C LEU A 137 -0.26 1.39 -4.11
N GLY A 138 0.00 2.66 -3.78
CA GLY A 138 -0.78 3.48 -2.86
C GLY A 138 -1.52 4.60 -3.61
N ASN A 139 -2.50 5.20 -2.95
CA ASN A 139 -3.26 6.35 -3.45
C ASN A 139 -2.67 7.65 -2.90
N HIS A 140 -2.46 8.66 -3.77
CA HIS A 140 -1.99 10.00 -3.36
C HIS A 140 -2.93 11.12 -3.76
N SER A 141 -4.26 10.84 -3.77
CA SER A 141 -5.32 11.71 -4.31
C SER A 141 -5.22 11.95 -5.81
N TYR A 142 -6.22 12.61 -6.40
CA TYR A 142 -6.26 12.84 -7.84
C TYR A 142 -5.42 14.05 -8.27
N SER A 143 -5.57 15.19 -7.58
CA SER A 143 -4.96 16.47 -7.94
C SER A 143 -4.03 17.05 -6.88
N HIS A 144 -3.65 16.25 -5.89
CA HIS A 144 -2.73 16.62 -4.81
C HIS A 144 -3.17 17.85 -3.96
N PRO A 145 -4.45 17.97 -3.55
CA PRO A 145 -4.89 19.06 -2.70
C PRO A 145 -4.64 18.77 -1.21
N LEU A 146 -4.63 19.80 -0.38
CA LEU A 146 -4.72 19.63 1.08
C LEU A 146 -6.15 19.16 1.45
N LEU A 147 -6.31 17.83 1.60
CA LEU A 147 -7.61 17.16 1.73
C LEU A 147 -8.51 17.71 2.86
N PRO A 148 -8.03 18.05 4.08
CA PRO A 148 -8.86 18.65 5.13
C PRO A 148 -9.47 20.01 4.78
N LYS A 149 -9.05 20.66 3.70
CA LYS A 149 -9.62 21.91 3.18
C LYS A 149 -10.70 21.71 2.14
N LYS A 150 -10.99 20.46 1.79
CA LYS A 150 -12.00 20.06 0.81
C LYS A 150 -13.30 19.66 1.49
N SER A 151 -14.40 19.69 0.73
CA SER A 151 -15.65 19.07 1.18
C SER A 151 -15.56 17.54 1.16
N ALA A 152 -16.43 16.87 1.89
CA ALA A 152 -16.50 15.41 1.91
C ALA A 152 -16.64 14.80 0.50
N ASP A 153 -17.52 15.37 -0.34
CA ASP A 153 -17.73 14.93 -1.72
C ASP A 153 -16.47 15.11 -2.60
N GLU A 154 -15.71 16.20 -2.38
CA GLU A 154 -14.46 16.41 -3.10
C GLU A 154 -13.41 15.39 -2.66
N VAL A 155 -13.25 15.15 -1.34
CA VAL A 155 -12.33 14.13 -0.82
C VAL A 155 -12.68 12.74 -1.36
N TYR A 156 -13.97 12.39 -1.32
CA TYR A 156 -14.43 11.13 -1.91
C TYR A 156 -13.98 10.98 -3.37
N LYS A 157 -14.19 12.00 -4.19
CA LYS A 157 -13.79 11.99 -5.61
C LYS A 157 -12.27 11.93 -5.79
N GLU A 158 -11.51 12.69 -5.02
CA GLU A 158 -10.04 12.70 -5.05
C GLU A 158 -9.46 11.30 -4.80
N VAL A 159 -10.04 10.56 -3.86
CA VAL A 159 -9.54 9.24 -3.48
C VAL A 159 -10.08 8.14 -4.39
N HIS A 160 -11.40 8.09 -4.60
CA HIS A 160 -12.02 6.97 -5.32
C HIS A 160 -11.73 7.01 -6.83
N ASN A 161 -11.73 8.19 -7.46
CA ASN A 161 -11.35 8.30 -8.88
C ASN A 161 -9.90 7.84 -9.09
N THR A 162 -9.00 8.19 -8.17
CA THR A 162 -7.60 7.74 -8.23
C THR A 162 -7.50 6.22 -8.08
N SER A 163 -8.21 5.64 -7.10
CA SER A 163 -8.23 4.19 -6.91
C SER A 163 -8.76 3.45 -8.13
N ASP A 164 -9.78 4.00 -8.81
CA ASP A 164 -10.34 3.42 -10.04
C ASP A 164 -9.37 3.49 -11.21
N LEU A 165 -8.67 4.62 -11.38
CA LEU A 165 -7.65 4.76 -12.40
C LEU A 165 -6.48 3.82 -12.18
N ILE A 166 -5.99 3.70 -10.94
CA ILE A 166 -4.93 2.75 -10.59
C ILE A 166 -5.38 1.31 -10.85
N ALA A 167 -6.58 0.93 -10.42
CA ALA A 167 -7.12 -0.41 -10.66
C ALA A 167 -7.22 -0.73 -12.16
N LYS A 168 -7.71 0.21 -12.96
CA LYS A 168 -7.78 0.07 -14.42
C LYS A 168 -6.39 -0.11 -15.04
N ALA A 169 -5.41 0.71 -14.63
CA ALA A 169 -4.06 0.68 -15.17
C ALA A 169 -3.29 -0.58 -14.74
N SER A 170 -3.48 -1.06 -13.51
CA SER A 170 -2.76 -2.20 -12.93
C SER A 170 -3.34 -3.58 -13.27
N GLY A 171 -4.52 -3.63 -13.90
CA GLY A 171 -5.20 -4.91 -14.16
C GLY A 171 -6.07 -5.39 -13.00
N GLY A 172 -6.58 -4.49 -12.16
CA GLY A 172 -7.56 -4.77 -11.11
C GLY A 172 -7.08 -4.55 -9.68
N LEU A 173 -5.81 -4.17 -9.46
CA LEU A 173 -5.29 -3.94 -8.11
C LEU A 173 -5.72 -2.55 -7.59
N ARG A 174 -6.53 -2.53 -6.55
CA ARG A 174 -6.90 -1.31 -5.85
C ARG A 174 -5.91 -1.00 -4.72
N PRO A 175 -5.49 0.27 -4.54
CA PRO A 175 -4.72 0.67 -3.37
C PRO A 175 -5.47 0.39 -2.07
N MET A 176 -4.75 -0.15 -1.09
CA MET A 176 -5.28 -0.39 0.26
C MET A 176 -4.95 0.74 1.24
N SER A 177 -4.17 1.73 0.80
CA SER A 177 -3.78 2.87 1.61
C SER A 177 -3.84 4.17 0.81
N LEU A 178 -4.18 5.24 1.53
CA LEU A 178 -4.06 6.63 1.09
C LEU A 178 -2.89 7.25 1.87
N ARG A 179 -1.94 7.83 1.16
CA ARG A 179 -1.08 8.86 1.74
C ARG A 179 -1.66 10.21 1.36
N PRO A 180 -2.23 10.95 2.32
CA PRO A 180 -2.81 12.25 2.01
C PRO A 180 -1.70 13.25 1.66
N PRO A 181 -1.88 14.11 0.64
CA PRO A 181 -0.94 15.17 0.32
C PRO A 181 -0.58 16.01 1.55
N TYR A 182 0.72 16.36 1.67
CA TYR A 182 1.28 17.10 2.82
C TYR A 182 1.12 16.38 4.17
N GLY A 183 0.78 15.10 4.18
CA GLY A 183 0.45 14.33 5.39
C GLY A 183 -0.85 14.76 6.07
N GLY A 184 -1.65 15.59 5.41
CA GLY A 184 -2.82 16.26 6.00
C GLY A 184 -4.08 15.39 5.98
N PHE A 185 -4.57 14.98 7.14
CA PHE A 185 -5.83 14.26 7.28
C PHE A 185 -6.58 14.68 8.55
N ASP A 186 -7.86 14.38 8.59
CA ASP A 186 -8.75 14.44 9.74
C ASP A 186 -9.76 13.29 9.66
N LYS A 187 -10.70 13.24 10.59
CA LYS A 187 -11.76 12.24 10.63
C LYS A 187 -12.55 12.17 9.32
N MET A 188 -12.97 13.32 8.79
CA MET A 188 -13.74 13.38 7.54
C MET A 188 -12.94 12.78 6.38
N VAL A 189 -11.64 13.09 6.26
CA VAL A 189 -10.77 12.53 5.21
C VAL A 189 -10.69 11.01 5.36
N ALA A 190 -10.49 10.48 6.56
CA ALA A 190 -10.39 9.05 6.80
C ALA A 190 -11.71 8.31 6.48
N GLU A 191 -12.85 8.88 6.88
CA GLU A 191 -14.18 8.33 6.59
C GLU A 191 -14.47 8.32 5.08
N GLN A 192 -14.13 9.39 4.36
CA GLN A 192 -14.36 9.46 2.91
C GLN A 192 -13.38 8.59 2.12
N ALA A 193 -12.16 8.41 2.61
CA ALA A 193 -11.19 7.52 1.98
C ALA A 193 -11.61 6.05 2.05
N GLY A 194 -12.16 5.60 3.19
CA GLY A 194 -12.59 4.21 3.41
C GLY A 194 -11.45 3.18 3.35
N ILE A 195 -10.19 3.64 3.34
CA ILE A 195 -8.95 2.85 3.36
C ILE A 195 -8.00 3.41 4.43
N ALA A 196 -6.93 2.70 4.73
CA ALA A 196 -5.95 3.14 5.72
C ALA A 196 -5.26 4.45 5.31
N ILE A 197 -4.96 5.30 6.29
CA ILE A 197 -4.08 6.45 6.11
C ILE A 197 -2.65 6.03 6.41
N VAL A 198 -1.71 6.30 5.51
CA VAL A 198 -0.29 5.97 5.71
C VAL A 198 0.55 7.23 5.50
N ASN A 199 1.14 7.71 6.57
CA ASN A 199 2.13 8.77 6.54
C ASN A 199 3.55 8.17 6.64
N TRP A 200 4.47 8.82 7.32
CA TRP A 200 5.87 8.44 7.45
C TRP A 200 6.42 8.79 8.83
N SER A 201 7.51 8.17 9.20
CA SER A 201 8.32 8.53 10.37
C SER A 201 9.74 8.93 9.99
N ILE A 202 10.12 8.77 8.73
CA ILE A 202 11.41 9.21 8.19
C ILE A 202 11.10 10.07 6.95
N ASP A 203 11.25 11.38 7.07
CA ASP A 203 11.15 12.31 5.94
C ASP A 203 12.54 12.45 5.33
N SER A 204 12.69 12.16 4.05
CA SER A 204 13.99 12.34 3.36
C SER A 204 14.38 13.79 3.18
N LEU A 205 13.39 14.70 3.23
CA LEU A 205 13.53 16.11 2.89
C LEU A 205 14.09 16.37 1.48
N ASP A 206 13.99 15.38 0.55
CA ASP A 206 14.44 15.49 -0.84
C ASP A 206 13.71 16.61 -1.58
N TRP A 207 12.40 16.76 -1.33
CA TRP A 207 11.55 17.83 -1.83
C TRP A 207 12.03 19.24 -1.42
N LYS A 208 12.70 19.34 -0.27
CA LYS A 208 13.18 20.60 0.31
C LYS A 208 14.63 20.88 -0.05
N TYR A 209 15.50 19.90 0.07
CA TYR A 209 16.92 20.06 -0.16
C TYR A 209 17.27 20.18 -1.63
N ARG A 210 16.64 19.40 -2.48
CA ARG A 210 16.97 19.29 -3.91
C ARG A 210 18.49 19.09 -4.11
N ASP A 211 19.05 18.23 -3.25
CA ASP A 211 20.48 17.98 -3.11
C ASP A 211 20.67 16.52 -2.64
N ALA A 212 21.23 15.67 -3.50
CA ALA A 212 21.40 14.26 -3.22
C ALA A 212 22.24 13.99 -1.97
N ALA A 213 23.34 14.73 -1.77
CA ALA A 213 24.24 14.52 -0.65
C ALA A 213 23.56 14.83 0.70
N LYS A 214 22.81 15.94 0.77
CA LYS A 214 22.07 16.31 1.99
C LYS A 214 20.93 15.32 2.27
N THR A 215 20.24 14.85 1.25
CA THR A 215 19.19 13.83 1.40
C THR A 215 19.77 12.53 1.96
N ILE A 216 20.92 12.08 1.44
CA ILE A 216 21.63 10.90 1.94
C ILE A 216 22.03 11.06 3.40
N GLU A 217 22.65 12.18 3.77
CA GLU A 217 23.08 12.46 5.14
C GLU A 217 21.89 12.45 6.10
N HIS A 218 20.81 13.14 5.74
CA HIS A 218 19.61 13.21 6.54
C HIS A 218 18.96 11.84 6.78
N ILE A 219 18.89 10.99 5.75
CA ILE A 219 18.37 9.64 5.91
C ILE A 219 19.26 8.79 6.81
N LYS A 220 20.59 8.90 6.69
CA LYS A 220 21.55 8.20 7.56
C LYS A 220 21.37 8.51 9.04
N GLU A 221 21.06 9.77 9.35
CA GLU A 221 20.85 10.24 10.72
C GLU A 221 19.51 9.79 11.33
N ASN A 222 18.49 9.58 10.49
CA ASN A 222 17.12 9.37 10.95
C ASN A 222 16.58 7.95 10.68
N ALA A 223 17.33 7.09 9.99
CA ALA A 223 16.91 5.73 9.69
C ALA A 223 16.73 4.90 10.98
N HIS A 224 15.58 4.24 11.12
CA HIS A 224 15.28 3.38 12.25
C HIS A 224 14.43 2.18 11.84
N ASN A 225 14.54 1.10 12.61
CA ASN A 225 13.80 -0.14 12.34
C ASN A 225 12.29 0.07 12.47
N GLY A 226 11.56 -0.39 11.48
CA GLY A 226 10.11 -0.27 11.40
C GLY A 226 9.63 1.06 10.85
N GLY A 227 10.54 1.95 10.41
CA GLY A 227 10.22 3.23 9.82
C GLY A 227 9.59 3.12 8.43
N ILE A 228 8.77 4.10 8.08
CA ILE A 228 8.29 4.37 6.72
C ILE A 228 9.06 5.58 6.22
N LEU A 229 9.87 5.37 5.18
CA LEU A 229 10.69 6.42 4.56
C LEU A 229 9.94 7.04 3.40
N LEU A 230 9.70 8.35 3.50
CA LEU A 230 9.16 9.18 2.43
C LEU A 230 10.28 9.68 1.53
N MET A 231 10.12 9.44 0.24
CA MET A 231 10.87 10.06 -0.87
C MET A 231 9.90 10.45 -1.98
N HIS A 232 10.41 11.10 -3.04
CA HIS A 232 9.63 11.46 -4.22
C HIS A 232 10.35 10.96 -5.47
N ASP A 233 9.65 10.18 -6.30
CA ASP A 233 10.22 9.61 -7.55
C ASP A 233 10.21 10.59 -8.74
N ILE A 234 9.75 11.81 -8.51
CA ILE A 234 9.65 12.86 -9.52
C ILE A 234 10.87 13.81 -9.57
N HIS A 235 11.85 13.64 -8.69
CA HIS A 235 13.00 14.51 -8.56
C HIS A 235 14.29 13.82 -8.98
N GLU A 236 15.09 14.47 -9.84
CA GLU A 236 16.39 13.93 -10.29
C GLU A 236 17.35 13.68 -9.13
N GLU A 237 17.38 14.57 -8.15
CA GLU A 237 18.25 14.48 -6.98
C GLU A 237 17.89 13.28 -6.09
N SER A 238 16.59 12.90 -6.04
CA SER A 238 16.12 11.70 -5.34
C SER A 238 16.59 10.43 -6.07
N VAL A 239 16.50 10.41 -7.42
CA VAL A 239 17.01 9.30 -8.23
C VAL A 239 18.53 9.15 -8.06
N GLU A 240 19.27 10.26 -8.05
CA GLU A 240 20.72 10.27 -7.84
C GLU A 240 21.11 9.75 -6.45
N ALA A 241 20.37 10.14 -5.42
CA ALA A 241 20.63 9.73 -4.05
C ALA A 241 20.31 8.25 -3.77
N LEU A 242 19.32 7.68 -4.46
CA LEU A 242 18.72 6.38 -4.16
C LEU A 242 19.71 5.22 -4.09
N PRO A 243 20.68 5.02 -5.01
CA PRO A 243 21.64 3.93 -4.91
C PRO A 243 22.44 3.95 -3.60
N THR A 244 22.94 5.13 -3.22
CA THR A 244 23.74 5.30 -1.99
C THR A 244 22.90 5.08 -0.73
N ILE A 245 21.63 5.51 -0.74
CA ILE A 245 20.68 5.29 0.36
C ILE A 245 20.44 3.78 0.53
N ILE A 246 20.15 3.06 -0.56
CA ILE A 246 19.91 1.62 -0.52
C ILE A 246 21.15 0.87 -0.01
N GLU A 247 22.33 1.16 -0.57
CA GLU A 247 23.59 0.53 -0.16
C GLU A 247 23.86 0.74 1.33
N TYR A 248 23.68 1.96 1.84
CA TYR A 248 23.83 2.25 3.26
C TYR A 248 22.83 1.48 4.13
N LEU A 249 21.56 1.51 3.80
CA LEU A 249 20.52 0.84 4.59
C LEU A 249 20.73 -0.70 4.60
N GLN A 250 21.08 -1.28 3.46
CA GLN A 250 21.39 -2.72 3.38
C GLN A 250 22.65 -3.07 4.16
N ALA A 251 23.69 -2.24 4.13
CA ALA A 251 24.90 -2.43 4.92
C ALA A 251 24.63 -2.34 6.45
N GLU A 252 23.66 -1.50 6.87
CA GLU A 252 23.17 -1.43 8.25
C GLU A 252 22.23 -2.61 8.62
N GLY A 253 21.99 -3.54 7.69
CA GLY A 253 21.20 -4.75 7.90
C GLY A 253 19.68 -4.55 7.74
N TYR A 254 19.24 -3.48 7.10
CA TYR A 254 17.83 -3.27 6.78
C TYR A 254 17.42 -4.03 5.51
N GLU A 255 16.29 -4.73 5.56
CA GLU A 255 15.53 -5.12 4.39
C GLU A 255 14.65 -3.95 3.95
N LEU A 256 14.71 -3.59 2.66
CA LEU A 256 13.87 -2.56 2.07
C LEU A 256 12.62 -3.20 1.48
N VAL A 257 11.49 -2.84 2.01
CA VAL A 257 10.21 -3.53 1.80
C VAL A 257 9.11 -2.55 1.44
N THR A 258 7.95 -3.06 1.00
CA THR A 258 6.73 -2.25 0.85
C THR A 258 6.13 -1.92 2.22
N VAL A 259 5.16 -1.00 2.26
CA VAL A 259 4.42 -0.69 3.50
C VAL A 259 3.65 -1.93 3.98
N ASP A 260 2.97 -2.65 3.08
CA ASP A 260 2.25 -3.88 3.45
C ASP A 260 3.20 -4.96 4.00
N GLU A 261 4.35 -5.16 3.38
CA GLU A 261 5.39 -6.08 3.88
C GLU A 261 5.96 -5.66 5.24
N LEU A 262 6.10 -4.34 5.50
CA LEU A 262 6.54 -3.83 6.80
C LEU A 262 5.54 -4.16 7.89
N MET A 263 4.26 -4.07 7.58
CA MET A 263 3.16 -4.33 8.51
C MET A 263 2.89 -5.83 8.72
N ALA A 264 3.68 -6.72 8.17
CA ALA A 264 3.55 -8.17 8.15
C ALA A 264 2.72 -8.77 9.29
N GLY A 265 1.57 -9.39 8.98
CA GLY A 265 0.65 -9.96 9.97
C GLY A 265 -0.28 -8.95 10.67
N GLN A 266 -0.14 -7.66 10.35
CA GLN A 266 -1.05 -6.59 10.82
C GLN A 266 -1.59 -5.85 9.60
N PRO A 267 -2.73 -6.28 9.03
CA PRO A 267 -3.29 -5.63 7.85
C PRO A 267 -3.62 -4.16 8.13
N LEU A 268 -3.42 -3.33 7.12
CA LEU A 268 -3.82 -1.93 7.15
C LEU A 268 -5.35 -1.82 7.29
N LYS A 269 -5.81 -0.98 8.21
CA LYS A 269 -7.23 -0.84 8.57
C LYS A 269 -7.77 0.53 8.20
N PRO A 270 -9.00 0.64 7.66
CA PRO A 270 -9.70 1.90 7.56
C PRO A 270 -9.77 2.64 8.91
N ASN A 271 -9.87 3.95 8.87
CA ASN A 271 -9.91 4.80 10.07
C ASN A 271 -8.73 4.65 11.03
N HIS A 272 -7.57 4.23 10.49
CA HIS A 272 -6.29 4.22 11.21
C HIS A 272 -5.24 4.95 10.39
N ALA A 273 -4.37 5.67 11.10
CA ALA A 273 -3.19 6.32 10.53
C ALA A 273 -1.92 5.60 11.00
N TYR A 274 -1.05 5.30 10.06
CA TYR A 274 0.20 4.57 10.24
C TYR A 274 1.36 5.51 9.93
N PHE A 275 2.27 5.69 10.89
CA PHE A 275 3.49 6.50 10.73
C PHE A 275 4.74 5.62 10.64
N ASN A 276 4.68 4.46 11.29
CA ASN A 276 5.67 3.39 11.23
C ASN A 276 5.00 2.08 11.69
N ARG A 277 5.78 1.00 11.83
CA ARG A 277 5.27 -0.32 12.22
C ARG A 277 4.56 -0.36 13.57
N VAL A 278 4.85 0.56 14.49
CA VAL A 278 4.32 0.56 15.87
C VAL A 278 3.51 1.81 16.22
N ASP A 279 3.75 2.93 15.54
CA ASP A 279 2.95 4.15 15.72
C ASP A 279 1.75 4.10 14.79
N ILE A 280 0.65 3.56 15.34
CA ILE A 280 -0.63 3.36 14.67
C ILE A 280 -1.68 4.07 15.50
N GLN A 281 -2.38 5.02 14.90
CA GLN A 281 -3.36 5.85 15.56
C GLN A 281 -4.75 5.58 15.00
N LYS A 282 -5.70 5.23 15.87
CA LYS A 282 -7.11 5.18 15.50
C LYS A 282 -7.63 6.61 15.32
N ILE A 283 -8.36 6.84 14.23
CA ILE A 283 -8.95 8.15 13.91
C ILE A 283 -10.42 8.12 14.37
N ASP A 284 -10.72 8.82 15.48
CA ASP A 284 -12.06 8.87 16.11
C ASP A 284 -12.87 10.10 15.68
#